data_b1198a116a2c3d09f217a87970c5254b
#
_entry.id   b1198a116a2c3d09f217a87970c5254b
#
_cell.length_a   1.000
_cell.length_b   1.000
_cell.length_c   1.000
_cell.angle_alpha   90.00
_cell.angle_beta   90.00
_cell.angle_gamma   90.00
#
_symmetry.space_group_name_H-M   'P 1'
#
loop_
_entity.id
_entity.type
_entity.pdbx_description
1 polymer ?
#
loop_
_entity_poly.entity_id
_entity_poly.type
_entity_poly.pdbx_seq_one_letter_code
_entity_poly.pdbx_strand_id
1 'polypeptide(L)'
;NYGVQANGFNKGVGEAYLISPAVTASDIVLAFSSQKSFNGNDLQLFYSTDFDPSIMSQPSDASWTEITDMATWATSQETTESGNIELHDLTAPIRFAFKYTCEANEAARWTIVELSIAKGQPSGIEDVATNEMKVINGKGQVTIETAEAMPIAIYALTGAQVRQIELVEGTNIVELPAGIYLIGNKKVVVF
;
A
#
# COMPACT_ATOMS: atom_id res chain seq x y z
N ASN A 1 -22.99 -1.42 13.61
CA ASN A 1 -21.55 -1.38 13.35
C ASN A 1 -20.83 -1.05 14.66
N TYR A 2 -19.80 -1.79 14.98
CA TYR A 2 -18.94 -1.56 16.13
C TYR A 2 -17.73 -0.77 15.66
N GLY A 3 -17.34 0.27 16.42
CA GLY A 3 -16.19 1.10 16.10
C GLY A 3 -15.44 1.50 17.36
N VAL A 4 -14.21 1.98 17.19
CA VAL A 4 -13.43 2.59 18.26
C VAL A 4 -13.74 4.07 18.32
N GLN A 5 -14.08 4.58 19.51
CA GLN A 5 -14.51 5.96 19.70
C GLN A 5 -13.57 6.71 20.64
N ALA A 6 -13.22 7.93 20.25
CA ALA A 6 -12.58 8.92 21.12
C ALA A 6 -13.56 10.08 21.39
N ASN A 7 -13.67 10.47 22.67
CA ASN A 7 -14.53 11.57 23.11
C ASN A 7 -13.96 12.20 24.39
N GLY A 8 -13.48 13.42 24.28
CA GLY A 8 -12.89 14.20 25.38
C GLY A 8 -13.89 15.09 26.13
N PHE A 9 -15.20 14.98 25.87
CA PHE A 9 -16.20 15.85 26.50
C PHE A 9 -16.11 15.80 28.04
N ASN A 10 -16.01 16.98 28.66
CA ASN A 10 -15.81 17.15 30.10
C ASN A 10 -14.55 16.50 30.70
N LYS A 11 -13.52 16.21 29.88
CA LYS A 11 -12.24 15.63 30.33
C LYS A 11 -11.08 16.63 30.42
N GLY A 12 -11.30 17.88 29.96
CA GLY A 12 -10.23 18.87 29.86
C GLY A 12 -9.38 18.68 28.61
N VAL A 13 -8.22 19.33 28.59
CA VAL A 13 -7.24 19.16 27.52
C VAL A 13 -6.64 17.74 27.61
N GLY A 14 -6.57 17.06 26.48
CA GLY A 14 -6.03 15.71 26.46
C GLY A 14 -5.69 15.21 25.06
N GLU A 15 -4.94 14.12 25.03
CA GLU A 15 -4.64 13.37 23.82
C GLU A 15 -4.80 11.86 24.05
N ALA A 16 -5.10 11.14 22.98
CA ALA A 16 -5.20 9.69 22.98
C ALA A 16 -4.77 9.13 21.64
N TYR A 17 -4.25 7.91 21.66
CA TYR A 17 -3.78 7.21 20.48
C TYR A 17 -4.48 5.86 20.34
N LEU A 18 -4.96 5.58 19.14
CA LEU A 18 -5.34 4.23 18.72
C LEU A 18 -4.23 3.70 17.82
N ILE A 19 -3.45 2.73 18.32
CA ILE A 19 -2.30 2.19 17.62
C ILE A 19 -2.60 0.77 17.14
N SER A 20 -2.27 0.49 15.88
CA SER A 20 -2.48 -0.83 15.27
C SER A 20 -1.49 -1.87 15.81
N PRO A 21 -1.80 -3.17 15.68
CA PRO A 21 -0.78 -4.21 15.72
C PRO A 21 0.33 -3.94 14.69
N ALA A 22 1.48 -4.59 14.87
CA ALA A 22 2.58 -4.49 13.91
C ALA A 22 2.22 -5.16 12.58
N VAL A 23 2.58 -4.51 11.49
CA VAL A 23 2.44 -5.00 10.12
C VAL A 23 3.81 -5.26 9.55
N THR A 24 4.01 -6.41 8.91
CA THR A 24 5.33 -6.85 8.40
C THR A 24 5.49 -6.73 6.89
N ALA A 25 4.51 -6.17 6.19
CA ALA A 25 4.61 -5.89 4.75
C ALA A 25 5.28 -4.54 4.50
N SER A 26 6.07 -4.43 3.42
CA SER A 26 6.70 -3.17 2.99
C SER A 26 5.73 -2.29 2.18
N ASP A 27 4.80 -2.93 1.49
CA ASP A 27 3.77 -2.29 0.68
C ASP A 27 2.41 -2.54 1.32
N ILE A 28 1.69 -1.46 1.60
CA ILE A 28 0.47 -1.50 2.40
C ILE A 28 -0.61 -0.66 1.74
N VAL A 29 -1.81 -1.17 1.74
CA VAL A 29 -3.04 -0.40 1.50
C VAL A 29 -3.80 -0.31 2.81
N LEU A 30 -3.89 0.90 3.33
CA LEU A 30 -4.67 1.24 4.51
C LEU A 30 -5.99 1.86 4.06
N ALA A 31 -7.11 1.42 4.62
CA ALA A 31 -8.42 2.04 4.44
C ALA A 31 -9.22 1.97 5.73
N PHE A 32 -10.04 2.97 5.97
CA PHE A 32 -10.94 3.02 7.13
C PHE A 32 -12.19 3.84 6.82
N SER A 33 -13.18 3.74 7.69
CA SER A 33 -14.35 4.61 7.69
C SER A 33 -14.41 5.40 8.99
N SER A 34 -14.79 6.66 8.90
CA SER A 34 -14.84 7.56 10.05
C SER A 34 -16.18 8.29 10.20
N GLN A 35 -16.47 8.76 11.41
CA GLN A 35 -17.59 9.62 11.72
C GLN A 35 -17.11 10.72 12.68
N LYS A 36 -17.61 11.95 12.51
CA LYS A 36 -17.33 13.08 13.39
C LYS A 36 -18.63 13.65 13.96
N SER A 37 -18.64 13.95 15.23
CA SER A 37 -19.72 14.68 15.90
C SER A 37 -19.14 15.78 16.76
N PHE A 38 -19.84 16.88 16.82
CA PHE A 38 -19.44 18.08 17.58
C PHE A 38 -18.19 18.78 17.03
N ASN A 39 -18.01 20.02 17.49
CA ASN A 39 -16.84 20.81 17.16
C ASN A 39 -15.64 20.36 17.98
N GLY A 40 -14.46 20.55 17.44
CA GLY A 40 -13.19 20.23 18.08
C GLY A 40 -12.16 19.78 17.05
N ASN A 41 -10.98 19.43 17.52
CA ASN A 41 -9.84 19.08 16.69
C ASN A 41 -10.14 17.90 15.77
N ASP A 42 -9.48 17.90 14.61
CA ASP A 42 -9.52 16.78 13.70
C ASP A 42 -8.60 15.64 14.17
N LEU A 43 -8.94 14.41 13.77
CA LEU A 43 -8.03 13.28 13.94
C LEU A 43 -6.83 13.45 13.04
N GLN A 44 -5.69 13.00 13.52
CA GLN A 44 -4.47 12.87 12.73
C GLN A 44 -4.11 11.41 12.54
N LEU A 45 -3.54 11.07 11.41
CA LEU A 45 -3.08 9.71 11.07
C LEU A 45 -1.58 9.70 10.85
N PHE A 46 -0.91 8.75 11.47
CA PHE A 46 0.53 8.57 11.42
C PHE A 46 0.90 7.12 11.17
N TYR A 47 2.13 6.89 10.71
CA TYR A 47 2.79 5.59 10.81
C TYR A 47 4.17 5.72 11.44
N SER A 48 4.65 4.62 12.04
CA SER A 48 5.99 4.48 12.59
C SER A 48 6.58 3.13 12.21
N THR A 49 7.90 3.12 11.97
CA THR A 49 8.70 1.92 11.72
C THR A 49 9.60 1.54 12.88
N ASP A 50 9.59 2.35 13.95
CA ASP A 50 10.44 2.17 15.13
C ASP A 50 9.67 2.06 16.45
N PHE A 51 8.35 2.28 16.47
CA PHE A 51 7.55 2.14 17.68
C PHE A 51 7.41 0.69 18.14
N ASP A 52 7.98 0.38 19.29
CA ASP A 52 7.85 -0.92 19.94
C ASP A 52 7.25 -0.79 21.37
N PRO A 53 5.99 -1.21 21.56
CA PRO A 53 5.31 -1.08 22.86
C PRO A 53 5.88 -2.01 23.93
N SER A 54 6.81 -2.92 23.60
CA SER A 54 7.49 -3.78 24.59
C SER A 54 8.60 -3.04 25.34
N ILE A 55 9.14 -1.97 24.76
CA ILE A 55 10.25 -1.17 25.30
C ILE A 55 9.95 0.32 25.41
N MET A 56 8.95 0.82 24.69
CA MET A 56 8.52 2.22 24.68
C MET A 56 7.23 2.40 25.46
N SER A 57 7.24 3.30 26.43
CA SER A 57 6.07 3.55 27.31
C SER A 57 5.08 4.53 26.71
N GLN A 58 5.56 5.42 25.82
CA GLN A 58 4.77 6.50 25.24
C GLN A 58 4.95 6.51 23.72
N PRO A 59 3.92 6.89 22.96
CA PRO A 59 4.07 7.10 21.51
C PRO A 59 5.15 8.13 21.16
N SER A 60 5.38 9.13 22.03
CA SER A 60 6.42 10.15 21.85
C SER A 60 7.86 9.61 21.90
N ASP A 61 8.06 8.36 22.32
CA ASP A 61 9.38 7.72 22.36
C ASP A 61 9.85 7.26 20.96
N ALA A 62 8.95 7.27 19.98
CA ALA A 62 9.21 6.84 18.61
C ALA A 62 9.09 7.98 17.60
N SER A 63 9.59 7.72 16.39
CA SER A 63 9.43 8.62 15.24
C SER A 63 8.15 8.29 14.50
N TRP A 64 7.32 9.30 14.25
CA TRP A 64 6.05 9.16 13.54
C TRP A 64 6.04 10.05 12.29
N THR A 65 5.64 9.47 11.17
CA THR A 65 5.39 10.19 9.92
C THR A 65 3.90 10.46 9.77
N GLU A 66 3.52 11.72 9.64
CA GLU A 66 2.13 12.11 9.44
C GLU A 66 1.68 11.85 8.00
N ILE A 67 0.50 11.24 7.86
CA ILE A 67 -0.15 10.91 6.58
C ILE A 67 -1.65 11.30 6.59
N THR A 68 -2.03 12.24 7.45
CA THR A 68 -3.42 12.70 7.62
C THR A 68 -4.04 13.17 6.31
N ASP A 69 -3.28 13.87 5.48
CA ASP A 69 -3.74 14.44 4.21
C ASP A 69 -3.97 13.40 3.10
N MET A 70 -3.52 12.17 3.30
CA MET A 70 -3.76 11.06 2.35
C MET A 70 -5.17 10.47 2.47
N ALA A 71 -5.90 10.81 3.51
CA ALA A 71 -7.24 10.28 3.81
C ALA A 71 -8.34 11.30 3.57
N THR A 72 -9.51 10.81 3.19
CA THR A 72 -10.76 11.56 3.27
C THR A 72 -11.38 11.34 4.66
N TRP A 73 -11.73 12.42 5.34
CA TRP A 73 -12.25 12.40 6.71
C TRP A 73 -13.72 12.80 6.79
N ALA A 74 -14.44 12.20 7.74
CA ALA A 74 -15.79 12.61 8.02
C ALA A 74 -15.86 14.04 8.56
N THR A 75 -16.83 14.81 8.09
CA THR A 75 -17.16 16.15 8.58
C THR A 75 -18.47 16.16 9.37
N SER A 76 -19.18 15.04 9.43
CA SER A 76 -20.46 14.85 10.09
C SER A 76 -20.58 13.47 10.73
N GLN A 77 -21.76 13.16 11.29
CA GLN A 77 -22.07 11.83 11.84
C GLN A 77 -22.29 10.76 10.77
N GLU A 78 -22.34 11.14 9.51
CA GLU A 78 -22.40 10.19 8.41
C GLU A 78 -21.04 9.49 8.24
N THR A 79 -21.11 8.20 7.94
CA THR A 79 -19.90 7.40 7.70
C THR A 79 -19.27 7.85 6.40
N THR A 80 -17.98 8.22 6.47
CA THR A 80 -17.17 8.62 5.34
C THR A 80 -16.00 7.66 5.22
N GLU A 81 -15.80 7.13 4.02
CA GLU A 81 -14.66 6.26 3.69
C GLU A 81 -13.40 7.10 3.46
N SER A 82 -12.27 6.64 3.97
CA SER A 82 -10.98 7.33 3.80
C SER A 82 -10.46 7.32 2.37
N GLY A 83 -10.94 6.41 1.54
CA GLY A 83 -10.26 5.97 0.32
C GLY A 83 -9.08 5.04 0.65
N ASN A 84 -8.41 4.55 -0.38
CA ASN A 84 -7.20 3.75 -0.24
C ASN A 84 -5.99 4.65 -0.02
N ILE A 85 -5.25 4.40 1.05
CA ILE A 85 -3.98 5.05 1.36
C ILE A 85 -2.88 4.04 1.03
N GLU A 86 -2.18 4.28 -0.06
CA GLU A 86 -1.13 3.38 -0.56
C GLU A 86 0.23 3.87 -0.07
N LEU A 87 0.95 2.98 0.59
CA LEU A 87 2.29 3.22 1.12
C LEU A 87 3.22 2.13 0.60
N HIS A 88 4.37 2.55 0.08
CA HIS A 88 5.32 1.68 -0.59
C HIS A 88 6.70 1.74 0.05
N ASP A 89 7.49 0.69 -0.14
CA ASP A 89 8.90 0.60 0.25
C ASP A 89 9.16 0.91 1.75
N LEU A 90 8.19 0.63 2.62
CA LEU A 90 8.33 0.87 4.04
C LEU A 90 9.23 -0.18 4.71
N THR A 91 9.99 0.25 5.72
CA THR A 91 10.78 -0.66 6.55
C THR A 91 9.91 -1.26 7.65
N ALA A 92 9.63 -2.55 7.56
CA ALA A 92 8.85 -3.28 8.57
C ALA A 92 9.68 -3.54 9.86
N PRO A 93 9.06 -3.68 11.04
CA PRO A 93 7.61 -3.66 11.30
C PRO A 93 7.04 -2.24 11.30
N ILE A 94 5.79 -2.10 10.85
CA ILE A 94 5.10 -0.81 10.74
C ILE A 94 3.89 -0.80 11.65
N ARG A 95 3.62 0.34 12.30
CA ARG A 95 2.41 0.57 13.06
C ARG A 95 1.75 1.86 12.61
N PHE A 96 0.42 1.86 12.56
CA PHE A 96 -0.39 3.03 12.30
C PHE A 96 -0.94 3.58 13.61
N ALA A 97 -1.09 4.89 13.70
CA ALA A 97 -1.68 5.55 14.87
C ALA A 97 -2.67 6.63 14.45
N PHE A 98 -3.89 6.54 14.99
CA PHE A 98 -4.83 7.65 14.98
C PHE A 98 -4.62 8.44 16.28
N LYS A 99 -4.27 9.71 16.13
CA LYS A 99 -4.10 10.63 17.25
C LYS A 99 -5.34 11.49 17.41
N TYR A 100 -5.93 11.44 18.57
CA TYR A 100 -7.02 12.31 19.01
C TYR A 100 -6.49 13.36 19.97
N THR A 101 -6.93 14.60 19.80
CA THR A 101 -6.68 15.69 20.76
C THR A 101 -7.97 16.43 21.06
N CYS A 102 -8.10 16.97 22.27
CA CYS A 102 -9.23 17.81 22.66
C CYS A 102 -8.79 18.97 23.55
N GLU A 103 -9.51 20.07 23.44
CA GLU A 103 -9.38 21.23 24.30
C GLU A 103 -10.43 21.19 25.44
N ALA A 104 -10.25 22.05 26.44
CA ALA A 104 -11.10 22.03 27.65
C ALA A 104 -12.60 22.18 27.35
N ASN A 105 -12.95 22.94 26.30
CA ASN A 105 -14.35 23.24 25.94
C ASN A 105 -14.72 22.82 24.52
N GLU A 106 -13.76 22.22 23.79
CA GLU A 106 -13.95 21.77 22.41
C GLU A 106 -13.45 20.34 22.28
N ALA A 107 -14.37 19.40 22.17
CA ALA A 107 -14.09 18.00 22.08
C ALA A 107 -14.97 17.34 21.01
N ALA A 108 -14.46 17.23 19.80
CA ALA A 108 -15.12 16.42 18.80
C ALA A 108 -15.18 14.96 19.27
N ARG A 109 -16.28 14.28 18.94
CA ARG A 109 -16.36 12.83 19.07
C ARG A 109 -16.03 12.20 17.73
N TRP A 110 -14.97 11.44 17.70
CA TRP A 110 -14.55 10.67 16.53
C TRP A 110 -14.80 9.18 16.70
N THR A 111 -15.23 8.54 15.65
CA THR A 111 -15.39 7.08 15.60
C THR A 111 -14.71 6.55 14.35
N ILE A 112 -13.81 5.60 14.52
CA ILE A 112 -13.29 4.76 13.42
C ILE A 112 -14.17 3.51 13.40
N VAL A 113 -14.91 3.33 12.31
CA VAL A 113 -15.94 2.27 12.20
C VAL A 113 -15.34 0.99 11.64
N GLU A 114 -14.55 1.12 10.62
CA GLU A 114 -13.90 0.00 9.92
C GLU A 114 -12.44 0.38 9.68
N LEU A 115 -11.55 -0.57 9.87
CA LEU A 115 -10.13 -0.41 9.61
C LEU A 115 -9.63 -1.66 8.88
N SER A 116 -9.09 -1.47 7.70
CA SER A 116 -8.46 -2.50 6.90
C SER A 116 -7.00 -2.15 6.66
N ILE A 117 -6.11 -3.09 6.90
CA ILE A 117 -4.70 -2.99 6.58
C ILE A 117 -4.37 -4.23 5.74
N ALA A 118 -4.18 -4.03 4.45
CA ALA A 118 -3.89 -5.10 3.49
C ALA A 118 -2.47 -4.94 2.94
N LYS A 119 -1.89 -6.04 2.49
CA LYS A 119 -0.65 -5.99 1.71
C LYS A 119 -0.95 -5.27 0.39
N GLY A 120 -0.20 -4.20 0.13
CA GLY A 120 -0.22 -3.49 -1.14
C GLY A 120 0.49 -4.29 -2.24
N GLN A 121 0.27 -3.86 -3.46
CA GLN A 121 1.10 -4.30 -4.58
C GLN A 121 2.36 -3.43 -4.59
N PRO A 122 3.55 -4.00 -4.86
CA PRO A 122 4.76 -3.19 -5.01
C PRO A 122 4.53 -2.13 -6.09
N SER A 123 5.02 -0.90 -5.87
CA SER A 123 4.99 0.16 -6.86
C SER A 123 6.02 -0.14 -7.96
N GLY A 124 5.70 -1.02 -8.85
CA GLY A 124 6.56 -1.40 -9.96
C GLY A 124 5.85 -2.39 -10.86
N ILE A 125 5.42 -1.92 -12.03
CA ILE A 125 4.78 -2.69 -13.10
C ILE A 125 3.71 -3.62 -12.53
N GLU A 126 2.45 -3.28 -12.73
CA GLU A 126 1.34 -4.21 -12.45
C GLU A 126 1.77 -5.61 -12.89
N ASP A 127 1.67 -6.58 -11.99
CA ASP A 127 1.69 -7.97 -12.40
C ASP A 127 0.55 -8.13 -13.43
N VAL A 128 0.90 -7.99 -14.69
CA VAL A 128 0.03 -8.49 -15.76
C VAL A 128 -0.21 -9.93 -15.37
N ALA A 129 -1.44 -10.27 -15.05
CA ALA A 129 -1.85 -11.60 -14.65
C ALA A 129 -1.05 -12.60 -15.48
N THR A 130 -0.05 -13.22 -14.87
CA THR A 130 0.79 -14.19 -15.55
C THR A 130 -0.05 -15.45 -15.64
N ASN A 131 -0.93 -15.50 -16.64
CA ASN A 131 -1.27 -16.78 -17.23
C ASN A 131 0.06 -17.46 -17.49
N GLU A 132 0.24 -18.66 -16.97
CA GLU A 132 1.50 -19.40 -16.84
C GLU A 132 2.40 -19.30 -18.09
N MET A 133 3.01 -18.11 -18.26
CA MET A 133 3.95 -17.88 -19.35
C MET A 133 5.32 -18.44 -18.94
N LYS A 134 5.79 -19.44 -19.64
CA LYS A 134 7.11 -20.01 -19.46
C LYS A 134 8.05 -19.43 -20.52
N VAL A 135 9.17 -18.85 -20.08
CA VAL A 135 10.18 -18.29 -20.97
C VAL A 135 11.44 -19.13 -20.85
N ILE A 136 11.94 -19.62 -21.99
CA ILE A 136 13.13 -20.47 -22.10
C ILE A 136 14.17 -19.72 -22.89
N ASN A 137 15.35 -19.57 -22.32
CA ASN A 137 16.49 -18.90 -22.93
C ASN A 137 17.08 -19.75 -24.04
N GLY A 138 17.53 -19.12 -25.15
CA GLY A 138 18.15 -19.80 -26.28
C GLY A 138 19.28 -18.98 -26.91
N LYS A 139 19.94 -19.58 -27.86
CA LYS A 139 20.99 -18.93 -28.67
C LYS A 139 20.33 -18.14 -29.80
N GLY A 140 20.44 -16.80 -29.73
CA GLY A 140 19.84 -15.90 -30.71
C GLY A 140 18.29 -15.85 -30.69
N GLN A 141 17.64 -16.48 -29.71
CA GLN A 141 16.20 -16.55 -29.62
C GLN A 141 15.71 -16.81 -28.19
N VAL A 142 14.46 -16.58 -27.95
CA VAL A 142 13.73 -17.02 -26.77
C VAL A 142 12.49 -17.82 -27.17
N THR A 143 12.15 -18.84 -26.39
CA THR A 143 10.93 -19.60 -26.57
C THR A 143 9.97 -19.21 -25.47
N ILE A 144 8.75 -18.82 -25.83
CA ILE A 144 7.70 -18.39 -24.90
C ILE A 144 6.53 -19.36 -25.05
N GLU A 145 6.20 -20.07 -23.98
CA GLU A 145 5.00 -20.93 -23.90
C GLU A 145 3.93 -20.15 -23.14
N THR A 146 2.74 -20.05 -23.70
CA THR A 146 1.56 -19.38 -23.09
C THR A 146 0.30 -20.20 -23.31
N ALA A 147 -0.62 -20.15 -22.33
CA ALA A 147 -1.92 -20.82 -22.40
C ALA A 147 -2.96 -20.06 -23.23
N GLU A 148 -2.74 -18.77 -23.49
CA GLU A 148 -3.67 -17.90 -24.22
C GLU A 148 -2.91 -16.94 -25.14
N ALA A 149 -3.58 -16.50 -26.21
CA ALA A 149 -3.07 -15.45 -27.08
C ALA A 149 -3.06 -14.10 -26.35
N MET A 150 -1.91 -13.39 -26.36
CA MET A 150 -1.78 -12.11 -25.66
C MET A 150 -0.68 -11.24 -26.28
N PRO A 151 -0.84 -9.90 -26.28
CA PRO A 151 0.23 -9.01 -26.63
C PRO A 151 1.31 -8.99 -25.55
N ILE A 152 2.58 -8.95 -25.94
CA ILE A 152 3.70 -8.80 -25.02
C ILE A 152 4.74 -7.83 -25.56
N ALA A 153 5.27 -6.99 -24.68
CA ALA A 153 6.37 -6.10 -24.96
C ALA A 153 7.67 -6.67 -24.39
N ILE A 154 8.76 -6.53 -25.16
CA ILE A 154 10.11 -6.93 -24.81
C ILE A 154 10.94 -5.67 -24.60
N TYR A 155 11.57 -5.56 -23.44
CA TYR A 155 12.39 -4.41 -23.07
C TYR A 155 13.86 -4.82 -22.92
N ALA A 156 14.77 -3.93 -23.33
CA ALA A 156 16.17 -4.02 -22.94
C ALA A 156 16.34 -3.67 -21.45
N LEU A 157 17.46 -4.06 -20.86
CA LEU A 157 17.77 -3.74 -19.45
C LEU A 157 17.80 -2.21 -19.16
N THR A 158 17.97 -1.39 -20.20
CA THR A 158 17.93 0.07 -20.13
C THR A 158 16.51 0.64 -20.01
N GLY A 159 15.46 -0.22 -20.05
CA GLY A 159 14.04 0.18 -20.09
C GLY A 159 13.51 0.53 -21.48
N ALA A 160 14.37 0.53 -22.52
CA ALA A 160 13.92 0.79 -23.88
C ALA A 160 13.11 -0.40 -24.41
N GLN A 161 11.92 -0.14 -24.97
CA GLN A 161 11.15 -1.16 -25.66
C GLN A 161 11.85 -1.58 -26.94
N VAL A 162 12.19 -2.87 -27.04
CA VAL A 162 12.89 -3.46 -28.18
C VAL A 162 11.90 -3.99 -29.21
N ARG A 163 10.82 -4.62 -28.75
CA ARG A 163 9.81 -5.24 -29.62
C ARG A 163 8.47 -5.36 -28.90
N GLN A 164 7.40 -5.33 -29.67
CA GLN A 164 6.06 -5.72 -29.25
C GLN A 164 5.57 -6.80 -30.21
N ILE A 165 5.00 -7.87 -29.67
CA ILE A 165 4.53 -9.02 -30.45
C ILE A 165 3.21 -9.54 -29.87
N GLU A 166 2.42 -10.16 -30.74
CA GLU A 166 1.24 -10.94 -30.36
C GLU A 166 1.66 -12.40 -30.20
N LEU A 167 1.56 -12.92 -28.99
CA LEU A 167 1.74 -14.36 -28.72
C LEU A 167 0.48 -15.09 -29.12
N VAL A 168 0.64 -16.28 -29.67
CA VAL A 168 -0.46 -17.24 -29.86
C VAL A 168 -0.42 -18.30 -28.77
N GLU A 169 -1.55 -18.94 -28.49
CA GLU A 169 -1.61 -20.07 -27.57
C GLU A 169 -0.59 -21.16 -27.96
N GLY A 170 0.15 -21.66 -26.97
CA GLY A 170 1.20 -22.65 -27.16
C GLY A 170 2.60 -22.03 -27.21
N THR A 171 3.45 -22.53 -28.11
CA THR A 171 4.87 -22.19 -28.20
C THR A 171 5.13 -21.10 -29.23
N ASN A 172 5.75 -20.01 -28.80
CA ASN A 172 6.17 -18.88 -29.62
C ASN A 172 7.70 -18.78 -29.61
N ILE A 173 8.32 -18.63 -30.77
CA ILE A 173 9.77 -18.43 -30.88
C ILE A 173 10.03 -17.00 -31.34
N VAL A 174 10.86 -16.28 -30.61
CA VAL A 174 11.17 -14.86 -30.84
C VAL A 174 12.66 -14.73 -31.00
N GLU A 175 13.12 -14.36 -32.21
CA GLU A 175 14.52 -14.04 -32.46
C GLU A 175 14.90 -12.71 -31.82
N LEU A 176 15.98 -12.72 -31.04
CA LEU A 176 16.54 -11.54 -30.37
C LEU A 176 18.05 -11.60 -30.41
N PRO A 177 18.75 -10.49 -30.65
CA PRO A 177 20.20 -10.40 -30.51
C PRO A 177 20.68 -10.85 -29.11
N ALA A 178 21.92 -11.27 -28.99
CA ALA A 178 22.51 -11.57 -27.69
C ALA A 178 22.39 -10.35 -26.75
N GLY A 179 21.88 -10.59 -25.56
CA GLY A 179 21.60 -9.51 -24.61
C GLY A 179 20.75 -9.94 -23.41
N ILE A 180 20.45 -8.97 -22.54
CA ILE A 180 19.57 -9.16 -21.41
C ILE A 180 18.28 -8.39 -21.64
N TYR A 181 17.16 -9.07 -21.51
CA TYR A 181 15.83 -8.55 -21.80
C TYR A 181 14.88 -8.76 -20.62
N LEU A 182 13.85 -7.94 -20.57
CA LEU A 182 12.66 -8.14 -19.71
C LEU A 182 11.49 -8.51 -20.63
N ILE A 183 10.89 -9.66 -20.38
CA ILE A 183 9.74 -10.20 -21.11
C ILE A 183 8.64 -10.49 -20.09
N GLY A 184 7.58 -9.65 -20.07
CA GLY A 184 6.67 -9.63 -18.93
C GLY A 184 7.45 -9.26 -17.66
N ASN A 185 7.30 -10.07 -16.61
CA ASN A 185 8.04 -9.92 -15.33
C ASN A 185 9.33 -10.76 -15.26
N LYS A 186 9.77 -11.37 -16.38
CA LYS A 186 10.92 -12.29 -16.37
C LYS A 186 12.15 -11.67 -17.02
N LYS A 187 13.28 -11.75 -16.31
CA LYS A 187 14.60 -11.42 -16.85
C LYS A 187 15.12 -12.60 -17.66
N VAL A 188 15.48 -12.36 -18.91
CA VAL A 188 15.87 -13.35 -19.91
C VAL A 188 17.25 -13.02 -20.46
N VAL A 189 18.11 -14.02 -20.63
CA VAL A 189 19.43 -13.87 -21.24
C VAL A 189 19.45 -14.60 -22.59
N VAL A 190 19.74 -13.88 -23.66
CA VAL A 190 19.96 -14.44 -25.02
C VAL A 190 21.45 -14.41 -25.27
N PHE A 191 22.01 -15.52 -25.70
CA PHE A 191 23.45 -15.72 -25.95
C PHE A 191 23.74 -16.26 -27.35
#